data_3781a34206dab64234809254342e6d81
#
_entry.id   3781a34206dab64234809254342e6d81
#
_cell.length_a   1.000
_cell.length_b   1.000
_cell.length_c   1.000
_cell.angle_alpha   90.00
_cell.angle_beta   90.00
_cell.angle_gamma   90.00
#
_symmetry.space_group_name_H-M   'P 1'
#
loop_
_entity.id
_entity.type
_entity.pdbx_description
1 polymer ?
#
loop_
_entity_poly.entity_id
_entity_poly.type
_entity_poly.pdbx_seq_one_letter_code
_entity_poly.pdbx_strand_id
1 'polypeptide(L)'
;MAAAAKQGKAQAHRQAGEAVATRPVDQGMIELFQAVNWQMTVGERAALAGVLADLRPGVAIEIGTAQGGSLTRIAAYVREVHSFDLAAPTGAAAELSQVKWHIGDSHELLPETLRQLEARGVNVEFVLVDGDHTADGVRRDVEDLLASGSIRKTIILLHDTANEEVRRGLEEVPYRSYPKVRAVDLDFVPGYLVKSSPFHHEVWGGFGLIVIDEDGSPEHGMHLVSEIAYPASTVLVSYRDRLLDPAAQGNGATSDHREVDRLKAAIAELEKRLALITNSKSWRVTAPLRRIAAALRRRGAQAP
;
A
#
# COMPACT_ATOMS: atom_id res chain seq x y z
N MET A 1 -25.80 -47.85 -20.34
CA MET A 1 -24.68 -46.91 -20.59
C MET A 1 -24.87 -45.48 -20.06
N ALA A 2 -25.89 -45.17 -19.29
CA ALA A 2 -26.13 -43.79 -18.76
C ALA A 2 -25.74 -43.58 -17.29
N ALA A 3 -25.30 -44.61 -16.57
CA ALA A 3 -24.91 -44.50 -15.15
C ALA A 3 -23.42 -44.14 -14.91
N ALA A 4 -22.54 -44.43 -15.87
CA ALA A 4 -21.10 -44.17 -15.74
C ALA A 4 -20.71 -42.69 -15.99
N ALA A 5 -21.54 -41.92 -16.70
CA ALA A 5 -21.26 -40.54 -17.03
C ALA A 5 -21.58 -39.53 -15.89
N LYS A 6 -22.35 -39.92 -14.88
CA LYS A 6 -22.69 -39.07 -13.72
C LYS A 6 -21.70 -39.15 -12.58
N GLN A 7 -20.92 -40.23 -12.48
CA GLN A 7 -19.88 -40.34 -11.43
C GLN A 7 -18.59 -39.61 -11.77
N GLY A 8 -18.24 -39.44 -13.05
CA GLY A 8 -17.04 -38.71 -13.47
C GLY A 8 -17.10 -37.17 -13.26
N LYS A 9 -18.32 -36.58 -13.29
CA LYS A 9 -18.50 -35.15 -13.07
C LYS A 9 -18.53 -34.76 -11.58
N ALA A 10 -18.87 -35.66 -10.69
CA ALA A 10 -18.85 -35.40 -9.24
C ALA A 10 -17.47 -35.52 -8.63
N GLN A 11 -16.54 -36.22 -9.27
CA GLN A 11 -15.16 -36.39 -8.82
C GLN A 11 -14.25 -35.22 -9.28
N ALA A 12 -14.56 -34.60 -10.42
CA ALA A 12 -13.80 -33.44 -10.93
C ALA A 12 -14.07 -32.15 -10.13
N HIS A 13 -15.18 -32.04 -9.40
CA HIS A 13 -15.49 -30.89 -8.54
C HIS A 13 -14.97 -31.02 -7.10
N ARG A 14 -14.39 -32.15 -6.71
CA ARG A 14 -13.83 -32.36 -5.37
C ARG A 14 -12.31 -32.12 -5.26
N GLN A 15 -11.60 -31.91 -6.36
CA GLN A 15 -10.15 -31.68 -6.37
C GLN A 15 -9.73 -30.21 -6.49
N ALA A 16 -10.69 -29.26 -6.48
CA ALA A 16 -10.39 -27.81 -6.48
C ALA A 16 -10.36 -27.19 -5.07
N GLY A 17 -10.21 -27.99 -4.03
CA GLY A 17 -10.10 -27.55 -2.65
C GLY A 17 -8.77 -27.95 -2.04
N GLU A 18 -7.64 -27.63 -2.66
CA GLU A 18 -6.38 -27.56 -1.92
C GLU A 18 -6.54 -26.47 -0.87
N ALA A 19 -6.65 -26.90 0.39
CA ALA A 19 -6.65 -26.03 1.53
C ALA A 19 -5.37 -25.16 1.45
N VAL A 20 -5.54 -23.88 1.18
CA VAL A 20 -4.47 -22.89 1.39
C VAL A 20 -4.06 -23.07 2.85
N ALA A 21 -2.89 -23.63 3.07
CA ALA A 21 -2.32 -23.76 4.40
C ALA A 21 -2.23 -22.33 4.98
N THR A 22 -3.20 -21.99 5.83
CA THR A 22 -3.19 -20.71 6.55
C THR A 22 -2.00 -20.76 7.51
N ARG A 23 -0.98 -19.94 7.25
CA ARG A 23 0.07 -19.71 8.25
C ARG A 23 -0.61 -19.21 9.53
N PRO A 24 -0.17 -19.66 10.71
CA PRO A 24 -0.64 -19.08 11.95
C PRO A 24 -0.49 -17.55 11.92
N VAL A 25 -1.52 -16.82 12.32
CA VAL A 25 -1.57 -15.34 12.28
C VAL A 25 -0.41 -14.71 13.05
N ASP A 26 0.01 -15.33 14.14
CA ASP A 26 1.13 -14.96 14.99
C ASP A 26 2.48 -15.00 14.27
N GLN A 27 2.74 -16.04 13.47
CA GLN A 27 4.00 -16.18 12.75
C GLN A 27 4.16 -15.14 11.63
N GLY A 28 3.08 -14.82 10.89
CA GLY A 28 3.08 -13.78 9.87
C GLY A 28 3.33 -12.37 10.45
N MET A 29 2.76 -12.08 11.62
CA MET A 29 3.01 -10.81 12.31
C MET A 29 4.45 -10.70 12.82
N ILE A 30 5.01 -11.78 13.41
CA ILE A 30 6.40 -11.80 13.87
C ILE A 30 7.36 -11.54 12.71
N GLU A 31 7.14 -12.16 11.54
CA GLU A 31 7.97 -11.92 10.35
C GLU A 31 7.96 -10.45 9.91
N LEU A 32 6.82 -9.74 10.00
CA LEU A 32 6.73 -8.32 9.68
C LEU A 32 7.59 -7.44 10.62
N PHE A 33 7.68 -7.80 11.90
CA PHE A 33 8.50 -7.07 12.88
C PHE A 33 10.00 -7.41 12.77
N GLN A 34 10.34 -8.64 12.42
CA GLN A 34 11.73 -9.14 12.44
C GLN A 34 12.50 -8.91 11.14
N ALA A 35 11.89 -8.37 10.10
CA ALA A 35 12.57 -8.11 8.83
C ALA A 35 13.64 -7.01 9.00
N VAL A 36 14.90 -7.40 9.07
CA VAL A 36 16.04 -6.52 9.41
C VAL A 36 16.42 -5.61 8.24
N ASN A 37 16.27 -6.07 6.99
CA ASN A 37 16.71 -5.38 5.79
C ASN A 37 15.55 -4.73 5.01
N TRP A 38 14.50 -4.31 5.70
CA TRP A 38 13.33 -3.75 5.07
C TRP A 38 13.06 -2.34 5.62
N GLN A 39 13.40 -1.33 4.84
CA GLN A 39 13.34 0.09 5.24
C GLN A 39 11.91 0.67 5.19
N MET A 40 10.96 -0.07 5.71
CA MET A 40 9.55 0.33 5.81
C MET A 40 9.06 0.17 7.24
N THR A 41 8.12 0.99 7.65
CA THR A 41 7.42 0.82 8.92
C THR A 41 6.59 -0.46 8.95
N VAL A 42 6.20 -0.91 10.12
CA VAL A 42 5.34 -2.10 10.26
C VAL A 42 3.99 -1.90 9.56
N GLY A 43 3.44 -0.67 9.58
CA GLY A 43 2.20 -0.32 8.88
C GLY A 43 2.33 -0.49 7.37
N GLU A 44 3.41 0.02 6.77
CA GLU A 44 3.72 -0.12 5.35
C GLU A 44 3.95 -1.58 4.96
N ARG A 45 4.72 -2.33 5.75
CA ARG A 45 4.92 -3.77 5.54
C ARG A 45 3.62 -4.55 5.58
N ALA A 46 2.74 -4.22 6.52
CA ALA A 46 1.43 -4.87 6.65
C ALA A 46 0.52 -4.52 5.46
N ALA A 47 0.53 -3.27 5.02
CA ALA A 47 -0.24 -2.82 3.86
C ALA A 47 0.23 -3.52 2.58
N LEU A 48 1.55 -3.53 2.30
CA LEU A 48 2.13 -4.24 1.16
C LEU A 48 1.77 -5.74 1.19
N ALA A 49 1.96 -6.39 2.34
CA ALA A 49 1.63 -7.81 2.48
C ALA A 49 0.12 -8.08 2.29
N GLY A 50 -0.75 -7.18 2.78
CA GLY A 50 -2.19 -7.26 2.60
C GLY A 50 -2.62 -7.15 1.15
N VAL A 51 -2.11 -6.15 0.43
CA VAL A 51 -2.37 -5.95 -1.00
C VAL A 51 -1.91 -7.16 -1.82
N LEU A 52 -0.68 -7.65 -1.59
CA LEU A 52 -0.16 -8.82 -2.31
C LEU A 52 -0.96 -10.10 -2.01
N ALA A 53 -1.40 -10.29 -0.76
CA ALA A 53 -2.18 -11.48 -0.38
C ALA A 53 -3.57 -11.49 -1.00
N ASP A 54 -4.20 -10.32 -1.16
CA ASP A 54 -5.51 -10.18 -1.81
C ASP A 54 -5.39 -10.31 -3.33
N LEU A 55 -4.45 -9.56 -3.93
CA LEU A 55 -4.27 -9.48 -5.38
C LEU A 55 -3.67 -10.77 -5.98
N ARG A 56 -2.68 -11.38 -5.33
CA ARG A 56 -1.91 -12.54 -5.82
C ARG A 56 -1.46 -12.36 -7.28
N PRO A 57 -0.66 -11.35 -7.56
CA PRO A 57 -0.34 -10.96 -8.92
C PRO A 57 0.49 -12.03 -9.63
N GLY A 58 0.27 -12.18 -10.94
CA GLY A 58 1.09 -13.03 -11.79
C GLY A 58 2.43 -12.38 -12.15
N VAL A 59 2.38 -11.10 -12.50
CA VAL A 59 3.55 -10.28 -12.88
C VAL A 59 3.57 -8.99 -12.07
N ALA A 60 4.75 -8.65 -11.53
CA ALA A 60 4.97 -7.42 -10.79
C ALA A 60 6.19 -6.64 -11.31
N ILE A 61 6.21 -5.36 -10.99
CA ILE A 61 7.37 -4.47 -11.15
C ILE A 61 7.73 -3.89 -9.79
N GLU A 62 9.02 -3.77 -9.50
CA GLU A 62 9.56 -2.98 -8.40
C GLU A 62 10.61 -2.01 -8.95
N ILE A 63 10.48 -0.73 -8.63
CA ILE A 63 11.44 0.33 -8.94
C ILE A 63 12.09 0.76 -7.64
N GLY A 64 13.40 0.54 -7.50
CA GLY A 64 14.13 0.71 -6.25
C GLY A 64 14.08 -0.53 -5.36
N THR A 65 15.16 -1.29 -5.35
CA THR A 65 15.25 -2.57 -4.62
C THR A 65 16.05 -2.44 -3.32
N ALA A 66 17.07 -1.57 -3.33
CA ALA A 66 17.99 -1.39 -2.21
C ALA A 66 18.47 -2.74 -1.62
N GLN A 67 18.13 -3.05 -0.38
CA GLN A 67 18.54 -4.29 0.30
C GLN A 67 17.60 -5.49 0.00
N GLY A 68 16.56 -5.32 -0.82
CA GLY A 68 15.66 -6.38 -1.27
C GLY A 68 14.62 -6.83 -0.24
N GLY A 69 14.33 -6.02 0.77
CA GLY A 69 13.33 -6.36 1.78
C GLY A 69 11.92 -6.46 1.22
N SER A 70 11.48 -5.45 0.47
CA SER A 70 10.22 -5.40 -0.28
C SER A 70 10.19 -6.45 -1.38
N LEU A 71 11.27 -6.54 -2.17
CA LEU A 71 11.39 -7.51 -3.26
C LEU A 71 11.18 -8.95 -2.81
N THR A 72 11.82 -9.34 -1.69
CA THR A 72 11.66 -10.69 -1.12
C THR A 72 10.20 -10.97 -0.76
N ARG A 73 9.48 -9.95 -0.27
CA ARG A 73 8.05 -10.08 0.03
C ARG A 73 7.22 -10.16 -1.25
N ILE A 74 7.46 -9.32 -2.23
CA ILE A 74 6.77 -9.34 -3.53
C ILE A 74 6.96 -10.71 -4.19
N ALA A 75 8.21 -11.17 -4.28
CA ALA A 75 8.57 -12.45 -4.90
C ALA A 75 7.86 -13.67 -4.27
N ALA A 76 7.47 -13.59 -2.99
CA ALA A 76 6.71 -14.65 -2.34
C ALA A 76 5.26 -14.80 -2.84
N TYR A 77 4.72 -13.82 -3.58
CA TYR A 77 3.34 -13.80 -4.05
C TYR A 77 3.19 -13.84 -5.57
N VAL A 78 4.28 -13.64 -6.33
CA VAL A 78 4.23 -13.49 -7.78
C VAL A 78 5.03 -14.59 -8.50
N ARG A 79 4.74 -14.78 -9.78
CA ARG A 79 5.49 -15.74 -10.63
C ARG A 79 6.68 -15.08 -11.32
N GLU A 80 6.58 -13.79 -11.63
CA GLU A 80 7.60 -13.02 -12.34
C GLU A 80 7.67 -11.60 -11.75
N VAL A 81 8.86 -11.14 -11.39
CA VAL A 81 9.12 -9.76 -10.95
C VAL A 81 10.16 -9.13 -11.87
N HIS A 82 9.89 -7.93 -12.34
CA HIS A 82 10.89 -7.05 -12.96
C HIS A 82 11.35 -6.04 -11.92
N SER A 83 12.61 -6.15 -11.48
CA SER A 83 13.18 -5.29 -10.44
C SER A 83 14.22 -4.36 -11.04
N PHE A 84 14.08 -3.06 -10.79
CA PHE A 84 14.93 -1.99 -11.31
C PHE A 84 15.73 -1.38 -10.17
N ASP A 85 17.06 -1.30 -10.32
CA ASP A 85 17.95 -0.65 -9.37
C ASP A 85 19.25 -0.21 -10.05
N LEU A 86 19.87 0.84 -9.55
CA LEU A 86 21.18 1.30 -10.02
C LEU A 86 22.30 0.32 -9.70
N ALA A 87 22.13 -0.50 -8.66
CA ALA A 87 23.11 -1.46 -8.18
C ALA A 87 22.65 -2.91 -8.38
N ALA A 88 23.60 -3.80 -8.61
CA ALA A 88 23.33 -5.22 -8.66
C ALA A 88 22.86 -5.75 -7.29
N PRO A 89 21.92 -6.71 -7.27
CA PRO A 89 21.39 -7.25 -6.02
C PRO A 89 22.47 -7.99 -5.23
N THR A 90 22.32 -8.01 -3.91
CA THR A 90 23.20 -8.74 -2.98
C THR A 90 22.39 -9.62 -2.03
N GLY A 91 23.04 -10.57 -1.39
CA GLY A 91 22.42 -11.44 -0.40
C GLY A 91 21.28 -12.30 -0.95
N ALA A 92 20.26 -12.56 -0.14
CA ALA A 92 19.15 -13.44 -0.48
C ALA A 92 18.31 -12.93 -1.68
N ALA A 93 18.26 -11.63 -1.92
CA ALA A 93 17.54 -11.08 -3.06
C ALA A 93 18.14 -11.55 -4.40
N ALA A 94 19.47 -11.67 -4.49
CA ALA A 94 20.16 -12.10 -5.71
C ALA A 94 19.84 -13.57 -6.10
N GLU A 95 19.35 -14.38 -5.15
CA GLU A 95 19.04 -15.80 -5.36
C GLU A 95 17.61 -16.05 -5.84
N LEU A 96 16.79 -15.01 -5.95
CA LEU A 96 15.39 -15.10 -6.36
C LEU A 96 15.27 -15.38 -7.85
N SER A 97 15.03 -16.64 -8.23
CA SER A 97 15.01 -17.10 -9.63
C SER A 97 13.88 -16.50 -10.48
N GLN A 98 12.77 -16.05 -9.87
CA GLN A 98 11.65 -15.41 -10.55
C GLN A 98 11.86 -13.93 -10.82
N VAL A 99 12.97 -13.34 -10.37
CA VAL A 99 13.28 -11.93 -10.56
C VAL A 99 14.09 -11.71 -11.84
N LYS A 100 13.62 -10.81 -12.68
CA LYS A 100 14.34 -10.27 -13.83
C LYS A 100 14.95 -8.94 -13.42
N TRP A 101 16.26 -8.90 -13.37
CA TRP A 101 17.03 -7.73 -12.93
C TRP A 101 17.26 -6.77 -14.08
N HIS A 102 16.97 -5.51 -13.84
CA HIS A 102 17.25 -4.38 -14.71
C HIS A 102 18.17 -3.42 -13.98
N ILE A 103 19.47 -3.55 -14.25
CA ILE A 103 20.49 -2.76 -13.54
C ILE A 103 20.84 -1.52 -14.36
N GLY A 104 20.52 -0.36 -13.81
CA GLY A 104 20.70 0.95 -14.43
C GLY A 104 19.60 1.93 -14.07
N ASP A 105 19.55 3.04 -14.79
CA ASP A 105 18.53 4.07 -14.62
C ASP A 105 17.14 3.55 -15.01
N SER A 106 16.20 3.61 -14.09
CA SER A 106 14.79 3.20 -14.32
C SER A 106 14.17 4.01 -15.46
N HIS A 107 14.48 5.30 -15.56
CA HIS A 107 13.94 6.17 -16.61
C HIS A 107 14.37 5.79 -18.04
N GLU A 108 15.44 5.01 -18.18
CA GLU A 108 15.87 4.44 -19.46
C GLU A 108 15.31 3.03 -19.66
N LEU A 109 15.35 2.20 -18.62
CA LEU A 109 15.07 0.76 -18.71
C LEU A 109 13.58 0.43 -18.59
N LEU A 110 12.81 1.18 -17.79
CA LEU A 110 11.39 0.93 -17.55
C LEU A 110 10.55 1.07 -18.84
N PRO A 111 10.67 2.16 -19.63
CA PRO A 111 9.87 2.32 -20.84
C PRO A 111 10.09 1.18 -21.86
N GLU A 112 11.34 0.70 -21.99
CA GLU A 112 11.66 -0.42 -22.87
C GLU A 112 11.06 -1.73 -22.36
N THR A 113 11.18 -2.00 -21.07
CA THR A 113 10.61 -3.20 -20.44
C THR A 113 9.08 -3.22 -20.56
N LEU A 114 8.42 -2.08 -20.34
CA LEU A 114 6.97 -1.95 -20.48
C LEU A 114 6.53 -2.22 -21.93
N ARG A 115 7.25 -1.69 -22.94
CA ARG A 115 6.98 -1.99 -24.36
C ARG A 115 7.13 -3.48 -24.68
N GLN A 116 8.14 -4.15 -24.13
CA GLN A 116 8.33 -5.59 -24.32
C GLN A 116 7.22 -6.42 -23.68
N LEU A 117 6.76 -6.03 -22.49
CA LEU A 117 5.63 -6.68 -21.81
C LEU A 117 4.34 -6.48 -22.61
N GLU A 118 4.09 -5.27 -23.07
CA GLU A 118 2.93 -4.95 -23.90
C GLU A 118 2.93 -5.74 -25.22
N ALA A 119 4.07 -5.81 -25.92
CA ALA A 119 4.19 -6.60 -27.15
C ALA A 119 3.93 -8.10 -26.94
N ARG A 120 4.16 -8.60 -25.73
CA ARG A 120 3.85 -9.98 -25.31
C ARG A 120 2.40 -10.13 -24.80
N GLY A 121 1.60 -9.07 -24.77
CA GLY A 121 0.24 -9.07 -24.21
C GLY A 121 0.18 -9.27 -22.70
N VAL A 122 1.29 -9.08 -22.00
CA VAL A 122 1.37 -9.25 -20.53
C VAL A 122 0.73 -8.07 -19.83
N ASN A 123 -0.14 -8.35 -18.85
CA ASN A 123 -0.59 -7.35 -17.87
C ASN A 123 0.31 -7.43 -16.64
N VAL A 124 0.80 -6.29 -16.19
CA VAL A 124 1.46 -6.14 -14.88
C VAL A 124 0.36 -5.85 -13.87
N GLU A 125 0.22 -6.69 -12.86
CA GLU A 125 -0.90 -6.59 -11.91
C GLU A 125 -0.53 -5.81 -10.65
N PHE A 126 0.77 -5.74 -10.34
CA PHE A 126 1.27 -5.00 -9.19
C PHE A 126 2.54 -4.22 -9.52
N VAL A 127 2.64 -2.99 -9.01
CA VAL A 127 3.85 -2.17 -9.08
C VAL A 127 4.15 -1.58 -7.72
N LEU A 128 5.42 -1.60 -7.31
CA LEU A 128 5.97 -0.80 -6.22
C LEU A 128 6.93 0.23 -6.82
N VAL A 129 6.70 1.51 -6.56
CA VAL A 129 7.59 2.62 -6.91
C VAL A 129 8.26 3.13 -5.64
N ASP A 130 9.56 2.91 -5.53
CA ASP A 130 10.41 3.25 -4.36
C ASP A 130 11.84 3.58 -4.82
N GLY A 131 11.99 4.25 -5.96
CA GLY A 131 13.28 4.50 -6.63
C GLY A 131 13.78 5.93 -6.44
N ASP A 132 13.47 6.82 -7.37
CA ASP A 132 13.91 8.21 -7.35
C ASP A 132 13.02 9.06 -6.46
N HIS A 133 13.61 9.65 -5.40
CA HIS A 133 12.90 10.51 -4.45
C HIS A 133 12.90 12.00 -4.86
N THR A 134 13.30 12.33 -6.09
CA THR A 134 13.09 13.66 -6.64
C THR A 134 11.68 13.82 -7.22
N ALA A 135 11.16 15.04 -7.23
CA ALA A 135 9.83 15.29 -7.80
C ALA A 135 9.74 14.91 -9.27
N ASP A 136 10.75 15.25 -10.07
CA ASP A 136 10.77 14.91 -11.49
C ASP A 136 10.92 13.40 -11.73
N GLY A 137 11.74 12.73 -10.92
CA GLY A 137 12.00 11.31 -11.06
C GLY A 137 10.76 10.48 -10.78
N VAL A 138 10.16 10.63 -9.60
CA VAL A 138 8.94 9.87 -9.25
C VAL A 138 7.78 10.17 -10.21
N ARG A 139 7.65 11.44 -10.65
CA ARG A 139 6.63 11.80 -11.63
C ARG A 139 6.81 11.05 -12.94
N ARG A 140 8.04 10.98 -13.47
CA ARG A 140 8.36 10.25 -14.71
C ARG A 140 8.08 8.76 -14.58
N ASP A 141 8.52 8.11 -13.50
CA ASP A 141 8.24 6.69 -13.27
C ASP A 141 6.73 6.42 -13.31
N VAL A 142 5.92 7.25 -12.64
CA VAL A 142 4.46 7.09 -12.63
C VAL A 142 3.84 7.38 -14.01
N GLU A 143 4.26 8.44 -14.70
CA GLU A 143 3.75 8.77 -16.04
C GLU A 143 4.07 7.67 -17.06
N ASP A 144 5.28 7.08 -17.03
CA ASP A 144 5.67 5.97 -17.89
C ASP A 144 4.80 4.73 -17.64
N LEU A 145 4.54 4.41 -16.36
CA LEU A 145 3.61 3.33 -16.00
C LEU A 145 2.20 3.61 -16.53
N LEU A 146 1.68 4.82 -16.27
CA LEU A 146 0.31 5.18 -16.68
C LEU A 146 0.15 5.24 -18.21
N ALA A 147 1.19 5.55 -18.96
CA ALA A 147 1.16 5.58 -20.42
C ALA A 147 1.19 4.18 -21.08
N SER A 148 1.68 3.16 -20.36
CA SER A 148 1.89 1.82 -20.93
C SER A 148 0.60 1.01 -21.07
N GLY A 149 0.47 0.29 -22.18
CA GLY A 149 -0.60 -0.70 -22.40
C GLY A 149 -0.40 -2.01 -21.66
N SER A 150 0.72 -2.22 -20.96
CA SER A 150 0.90 -3.35 -20.04
C SER A 150 0.34 -3.09 -18.62
N ILE A 151 -0.06 -1.85 -18.33
CA ILE A 151 -0.67 -1.42 -17.07
C ILE A 151 -2.17 -1.21 -17.29
N ARG A 152 -2.97 -2.27 -17.15
CA ARG A 152 -4.40 -2.28 -17.47
C ARG A 152 -5.29 -2.58 -16.27
N LYS A 153 -4.97 -3.63 -15.52
CA LYS A 153 -5.60 -3.99 -14.24
C LYS A 153 -4.49 -4.12 -13.22
N THR A 154 -4.20 -3.05 -12.53
CA THR A 154 -2.95 -2.89 -11.79
C THR A 154 -3.19 -2.13 -10.50
N ILE A 155 -2.58 -2.59 -9.43
CA ILE A 155 -2.39 -1.80 -8.22
C ILE A 155 -0.96 -1.27 -8.22
N ILE A 156 -0.81 0.04 -8.10
CA ILE A 156 0.49 0.70 -7.93
C ILE A 156 0.56 1.22 -6.50
N LEU A 157 1.55 0.77 -5.74
CA LEU A 157 1.95 1.37 -4.47
C LEU A 157 3.13 2.32 -4.70
N LEU A 158 3.05 3.49 -4.09
CA LEU A 158 4.06 4.54 -4.15
C LEU A 158 4.64 4.71 -2.75
N HIS A 159 5.93 4.51 -2.57
CA HIS A 159 6.57 4.68 -1.26
C HIS A 159 7.01 6.12 -1.02
N ASP A 160 7.28 6.45 0.23
CA ASP A 160 7.74 7.77 0.70
C ASP A 160 6.84 8.95 0.29
N THR A 161 5.55 8.72 0.15
CA THR A 161 4.58 9.75 -0.28
C THR A 161 4.42 10.90 0.71
N ALA A 162 4.93 10.77 1.93
CA ALA A 162 4.98 11.86 2.90
C ALA A 162 6.22 12.75 2.75
N ASN A 163 7.25 12.32 2.02
CA ASN A 163 8.39 13.16 1.67
C ASN A 163 7.95 14.29 0.75
N GLU A 164 8.42 15.52 1.02
CA GLU A 164 7.91 16.72 0.34
C GLU A 164 8.24 16.75 -1.15
N GLU A 165 9.43 16.26 -1.56
CA GLU A 165 9.81 16.19 -2.97
C GLU A 165 9.01 15.10 -3.71
N VAL A 166 8.94 13.90 -3.15
CA VAL A 166 8.14 12.81 -3.70
C VAL A 166 6.68 13.23 -3.81
N ARG A 167 6.12 13.82 -2.76
CA ARG A 167 4.75 14.30 -2.73
C ARG A 167 4.48 15.32 -3.83
N ARG A 168 5.35 16.30 -4.00
CA ARG A 168 5.22 17.33 -5.04
C ARG A 168 5.17 16.68 -6.42
N GLY A 169 6.08 15.76 -6.73
CA GLY A 169 6.10 15.07 -8.02
C GLY A 169 4.83 14.26 -8.28
N LEU A 170 4.34 13.57 -7.26
CA LEU A 170 3.10 12.79 -7.37
C LEU A 170 1.85 13.67 -7.55
N GLU A 171 1.78 14.84 -6.94
CA GLU A 171 0.67 15.79 -7.11
C GLU A 171 0.68 16.46 -8.50
N GLU A 172 1.83 16.52 -9.18
CA GLU A 172 1.96 17.05 -10.54
C GLU A 172 1.55 16.05 -11.62
N VAL A 173 1.39 14.75 -11.30
CA VAL A 173 0.95 13.74 -12.29
C VAL A 173 -0.48 14.04 -12.76
N PRO A 174 -0.73 14.12 -14.08
CA PRO A 174 -2.05 14.43 -14.62
C PRO A 174 -2.95 13.18 -14.65
N TYR A 175 -3.28 12.62 -13.49
CA TYR A 175 -4.05 11.36 -13.37
C TYR A 175 -5.34 11.35 -14.20
N ARG A 176 -6.04 12.48 -14.31
CA ARG A 176 -7.29 12.60 -15.07
C ARG A 176 -7.10 12.43 -16.58
N SER A 177 -5.88 12.56 -17.08
CA SER A 177 -5.56 12.35 -18.49
C SER A 177 -5.46 10.85 -18.84
N TYR A 178 -5.49 9.97 -17.87
CA TYR A 178 -5.41 8.52 -18.04
C TYR A 178 -6.75 7.86 -17.72
N PRO A 179 -7.59 7.54 -18.73
CA PRO A 179 -8.96 7.04 -18.50
C PRO A 179 -9.04 5.72 -17.74
N LYS A 180 -7.95 4.96 -17.66
CA LYS A 180 -7.86 3.69 -16.92
C LYS A 180 -7.64 3.87 -15.41
N VAL A 181 -7.28 5.08 -14.92
CA VAL A 181 -7.13 5.37 -13.50
C VAL A 181 -8.50 5.46 -12.85
N ARG A 182 -8.71 4.70 -11.77
CA ARG A 182 -9.99 4.65 -11.02
C ARG A 182 -9.92 5.35 -9.69
N ALA A 183 -8.79 5.21 -8.99
CA ALA A 183 -8.61 5.89 -7.71
C ALA A 183 -7.14 6.27 -7.50
N VAL A 184 -6.92 7.37 -6.79
CA VAL A 184 -5.61 7.80 -6.30
C VAL A 184 -5.78 8.25 -4.86
N ASP A 185 -5.01 7.63 -3.96
CA ASP A 185 -4.89 8.01 -2.56
C ASP A 185 -3.41 8.10 -2.21
N LEU A 186 -2.89 9.31 -2.07
CA LEU A 186 -1.48 9.53 -1.74
C LEU A 186 -1.20 9.46 -0.22
N ASP A 187 -2.21 9.18 0.59
CA ASP A 187 -2.13 9.01 2.04
C ASP A 187 -2.69 7.65 2.50
N PHE A 188 -2.65 6.63 1.62
CA PHE A 188 -3.14 5.27 1.91
C PHE A 188 -2.53 4.69 3.19
N VAL A 189 -1.24 4.91 3.42
CA VAL A 189 -0.57 4.72 4.71
C VAL A 189 0.16 6.02 5.03
N PRO A 190 -0.10 6.67 6.17
CA PRO A 190 0.58 7.89 6.55
C PRO A 190 2.08 7.67 6.80
N GLY A 191 2.89 8.68 6.45
CA GLY A 191 4.31 8.71 6.80
C GLY A 191 4.57 9.16 8.24
N TYR A 192 5.81 9.53 8.54
CA TYR A 192 6.25 9.90 9.86
C TYR A 192 7.31 11.00 9.84
N LEU A 193 7.44 11.72 10.96
CA LEU A 193 8.51 12.69 11.20
C LEU A 193 9.72 11.99 11.83
N VAL A 194 10.88 12.10 11.19
CA VAL A 194 12.12 11.46 11.64
C VAL A 194 12.72 12.18 12.84
N LYS A 195 13.07 11.44 13.89
CA LYS A 195 13.70 11.93 15.11
C LYS A 195 15.22 11.79 15.15
N SER A 196 15.79 11.00 14.26
CA SER A 196 17.21 10.63 14.28
C SER A 196 17.98 11.21 13.10
N SER A 197 19.26 11.52 13.32
CA SER A 197 20.22 11.83 12.25
C SER A 197 20.40 10.63 11.30
N PRO A 198 20.67 10.83 10.00
CA PRO A 198 20.91 12.12 9.35
C PRO A 198 19.64 12.90 8.93
N PHE A 199 18.45 12.26 8.93
CA PHE A 199 17.20 12.82 8.41
C PHE A 199 16.35 13.51 9.49
N HIS A 200 16.99 14.02 10.55
CA HIS A 200 16.30 14.65 11.68
C HIS A 200 15.40 15.80 11.23
N HIS A 201 14.14 15.74 11.59
CA HIS A 201 13.07 16.67 11.22
C HIS A 201 12.62 16.60 9.76
N GLU A 202 13.04 15.59 8.99
CA GLU A 202 12.44 15.33 7.69
C GLU A 202 11.18 14.45 7.82
N VAL A 203 10.27 14.58 6.87
CA VAL A 203 9.08 13.74 6.78
C VAL A 203 9.35 12.67 5.74
N TRP A 204 9.19 11.41 6.12
CA TRP A 204 9.46 10.24 5.28
C TRP A 204 8.38 9.17 5.43
N GLY A 205 8.46 8.15 4.59
CA GLY A 205 7.57 7.00 4.61
C GLY A 205 6.19 7.32 4.05
N GLY A 206 5.26 6.43 4.33
CA GLY A 206 3.93 6.45 3.78
C GLY A 206 3.79 5.72 2.46
N PHE A 207 2.58 5.20 2.21
CA PHE A 207 2.21 4.67 0.90
C PHE A 207 1.11 5.49 0.26
N GLY A 208 1.28 5.79 -1.02
CA GLY A 208 0.19 6.10 -1.94
C GLY A 208 -0.30 4.84 -2.66
N LEU A 209 -1.52 4.91 -3.13
CA LEU A 209 -2.21 3.86 -3.85
C LEU A 209 -2.82 4.43 -5.14
N ILE A 210 -2.53 3.80 -6.29
CA ILE A 210 -3.22 4.04 -7.54
C ILE A 210 -3.91 2.75 -7.96
N VAL A 211 -5.20 2.83 -8.25
CA VAL A 211 -6.00 1.72 -8.78
C VAL A 211 -6.23 1.93 -10.27
N ILE A 212 -5.78 0.98 -11.07
CA ILE A 212 -5.95 0.96 -12.51
C ILE A 212 -6.93 -0.15 -12.89
N ASP A 213 -7.94 0.18 -13.68
CA ASP A 213 -8.85 -0.79 -14.30
C ASP A 213 -9.33 -0.25 -15.65
N GLU A 214 -8.78 -0.77 -16.74
CA GLU A 214 -9.13 -0.38 -18.10
C GLU A 214 -10.57 -0.76 -18.46
N ASP A 215 -11.08 -1.89 -17.93
CA ASP A 215 -12.43 -2.39 -18.21
C ASP A 215 -13.51 -1.76 -17.31
N GLY A 216 -13.11 -1.00 -16.31
CA GLY A 216 -14.03 -0.38 -15.36
C GLY A 216 -14.99 0.60 -16.04
N SER A 217 -16.24 0.62 -15.57
CA SER A 217 -17.27 1.52 -16.12
C SER A 217 -16.87 2.98 -15.96
N PRO A 218 -16.92 3.78 -17.03
CA PRO A 218 -16.65 5.22 -16.96
C PRO A 218 -17.71 6.00 -16.12
N GLU A 219 -18.84 5.36 -15.79
CA GLU A 219 -19.90 5.96 -14.95
C GLU A 219 -19.45 6.24 -13.50
N HIS A 220 -18.41 5.52 -13.04
CA HIS A 220 -17.87 5.71 -11.70
C HIS A 220 -16.64 6.62 -11.72
N GLY A 221 -16.64 7.77 -12.23
CA GLY A 221 -15.53 8.74 -12.29
C GLY A 221 -14.26 8.38 -11.45
N MET A 222 -13.16 9.01 -11.70
CA MET A 222 -11.95 8.78 -10.92
C MET A 222 -12.11 9.38 -9.51
N HIS A 223 -11.78 8.58 -8.46
CA HIS A 223 -11.75 9.04 -7.09
C HIS A 223 -10.35 9.56 -6.73
N LEU A 224 -10.24 10.87 -6.47
CA LEU A 224 -9.07 11.49 -5.88
C LEU A 224 -9.34 11.76 -4.40
N VAL A 225 -8.64 11.07 -3.51
CA VAL A 225 -8.83 11.24 -2.06
C VAL A 225 -8.44 12.66 -1.62
N SER A 226 -7.47 13.29 -2.29
CA SER A 226 -7.08 14.69 -2.06
C SER A 226 -8.21 15.71 -2.29
N GLU A 227 -9.28 15.34 -3.02
CA GLU A 227 -10.44 16.22 -3.21
C GLU A 227 -11.41 16.19 -2.02
N ILE A 228 -11.33 15.18 -1.17
CA ILE A 228 -12.24 14.98 -0.03
C ILE A 228 -11.55 15.01 1.33
N ALA A 229 -10.22 14.95 1.37
CA ALA A 229 -9.44 14.94 2.60
C ALA A 229 -8.18 15.79 2.47
N TYR A 230 -7.77 16.44 3.55
CA TYR A 230 -6.47 17.08 3.63
C TYR A 230 -5.36 16.02 3.74
N PRO A 231 -4.20 16.21 3.06
CA PRO A 231 -3.08 15.31 3.18
C PRO A 231 -2.61 15.11 4.63
N ALA A 232 -2.40 13.87 5.03
CA ALA A 232 -1.85 13.54 6.36
C ALA A 232 -0.47 14.17 6.57
N SER A 233 0.34 14.27 5.52
CA SER A 233 1.63 14.94 5.51
C SER A 233 1.56 16.41 5.95
N THR A 234 0.46 17.13 5.66
CA THR A 234 0.24 18.52 6.09
C THR A 234 0.32 18.68 7.61
N VAL A 235 -0.18 17.70 8.36
CA VAL A 235 -0.12 17.71 9.83
C VAL A 235 1.31 17.51 10.31
N LEU A 236 2.06 16.60 9.69
CA LEU A 236 3.46 16.31 10.02
C LEU A 236 4.36 17.51 9.73
N VAL A 237 4.20 18.11 8.55
CA VAL A 237 4.94 19.32 8.14
C VAL A 237 4.62 20.48 9.09
N SER A 238 3.35 20.74 9.37
CA SER A 238 2.95 21.81 10.31
C SER A 238 3.47 21.58 11.74
N TYR A 239 3.56 20.32 12.16
CA TYR A 239 4.16 19.97 13.46
C TYR A 239 5.68 20.19 13.46
N ARG A 240 6.38 19.76 12.42
CA ARG A 240 7.80 20.00 12.20
C ARG A 240 8.13 21.49 12.25
N ASP A 241 7.39 22.30 11.48
CA ASP A 241 7.64 23.72 11.38
C ASP A 241 7.48 24.42 12.72
N ARG A 242 6.50 24.00 13.54
CA ARG A 242 6.38 24.47 14.93
C ARG A 242 7.54 24.04 15.83
N LEU A 243 8.08 22.83 15.63
CA LEU A 243 9.27 22.38 16.38
C LEU A 243 10.52 23.19 16.04
N LEU A 244 10.62 23.64 14.80
CA LEU A 244 11.78 24.41 14.30
C LEU A 244 11.66 25.92 14.54
N ASP A 245 10.48 26.43 14.90
CA ASP A 245 10.25 27.84 15.17
C ASP A 245 10.77 28.22 16.59
N PRO A 246 11.83 29.05 16.68
CA PRO A 246 12.36 29.49 17.96
C PRO A 246 11.34 30.29 18.80
N ALA A 247 10.41 31.00 18.15
CA ALA A 247 9.36 31.77 18.83
C ALA A 247 8.30 30.86 19.46
N ALA A 248 8.01 29.69 18.85
CA ALA A 248 7.13 28.70 19.41
C ALA A 248 7.72 27.98 20.64
N GLN A 249 9.06 27.85 20.70
CA GLN A 249 9.75 27.22 21.84
C GLN A 249 9.79 28.11 23.08
N GLY A 250 9.75 29.47 22.92
CA GLY A 250 9.73 30.42 24.02
C GLY A 250 8.39 30.54 24.77
N ASN A 251 7.30 30.09 24.16
CA ASN A 251 5.92 30.16 24.72
C ASN A 251 5.34 28.79 25.16
N GLY A 252 6.18 27.77 25.28
CA GLY A 252 5.77 26.38 25.44
C GLY A 252 4.89 26.08 26.68
N ALA A 253 4.93 26.90 27.72
CA ALA A 253 4.12 26.64 28.92
C ALA A 253 2.62 27.03 28.76
N THR A 254 2.30 27.96 27.83
CA THR A 254 0.91 28.42 27.63
C THR A 254 0.25 27.81 26.38
N SER A 255 1.08 27.36 25.40
CA SER A 255 0.62 26.68 24.18
C SER A 255 0.14 25.25 24.46
N ASP A 256 0.85 24.51 25.30
CA ASP A 256 0.51 23.13 25.66
C ASP A 256 -0.87 23.02 26.32
N HIS A 257 -1.26 23.96 27.15
CA HIS A 257 -2.58 23.92 27.77
C HIS A 257 -3.72 24.14 26.77
N ARG A 258 -3.56 25.03 25.80
CA ARG A 258 -4.56 25.26 24.76
C ARG A 258 -4.70 24.08 23.79
N GLU A 259 -3.60 23.42 23.48
CA GLU A 259 -3.60 22.23 22.60
C GLU A 259 -4.19 21.03 23.35
N VAL A 260 -3.86 20.83 24.60
CA VAL A 260 -4.46 19.82 25.47
C VAL A 260 -5.97 20.07 25.62
N ASP A 261 -6.40 21.30 25.76
CA ASP A 261 -7.82 21.63 25.86
C ASP A 261 -8.56 21.41 24.51
N ARG A 262 -7.93 21.71 23.38
CA ARG A 262 -8.46 21.37 22.05
C ARG A 262 -8.60 19.87 21.84
N LEU A 263 -7.55 19.11 22.21
CA LEU A 263 -7.57 17.65 22.10
C LEU A 263 -8.63 17.04 23.02
N LYS A 264 -8.78 17.55 24.23
CA LYS A 264 -9.86 17.12 25.15
C LYS A 264 -11.24 17.43 24.56
N ALA A 265 -11.44 18.59 23.96
CA ALA A 265 -12.68 18.96 23.32
C ALA A 265 -12.98 18.04 22.09
N ALA A 266 -11.97 17.72 21.30
CA ALA A 266 -12.11 16.80 20.16
C ALA A 266 -12.45 15.37 20.63
N ILE A 267 -11.81 14.88 21.69
CA ILE A 267 -12.12 13.58 22.30
C ILE A 267 -13.57 13.57 22.79
N ALA A 268 -14.02 14.59 23.52
CA ALA A 268 -15.39 14.68 24.01
C ALA A 268 -16.43 14.69 22.86
N GLU A 269 -16.12 15.36 21.74
CA GLU A 269 -16.99 15.36 20.55
C GLU A 269 -17.04 13.97 19.88
N LEU A 270 -15.90 13.28 19.78
CA LEU A 270 -15.82 11.91 19.25
C LEU A 270 -16.57 10.92 20.14
N GLU A 271 -16.44 11.03 21.47
CA GLU A 271 -17.18 10.23 22.43
C GLU A 271 -18.70 10.46 22.30
N LYS A 272 -19.11 11.70 22.11
CA LYS A 272 -20.52 12.05 21.85
C LYS A 272 -21.04 11.42 20.56
N ARG A 273 -20.26 11.48 19.48
CA ARG A 273 -20.60 10.82 18.20
C ARG A 273 -20.65 9.30 18.35
N LEU A 274 -19.71 8.72 19.06
CA LEU A 274 -19.68 7.29 19.34
C LEU A 274 -20.93 6.88 20.15
N ALA A 275 -21.31 7.67 21.17
CA ALA A 275 -22.52 7.44 21.94
C ALA A 275 -23.79 7.53 21.08
N LEU A 276 -23.88 8.47 20.14
CA LEU A 276 -24.99 8.55 19.18
C LEU A 276 -25.08 7.31 18.30
N ILE A 277 -23.94 6.83 17.80
CA ILE A 277 -23.88 5.61 16.96
C ILE A 277 -24.29 4.39 17.79
N THR A 278 -23.70 4.20 18.97
CA THR A 278 -23.94 3.03 19.84
C THR A 278 -25.35 3.01 20.43
N ASN A 279 -25.96 4.18 20.60
CA ASN A 279 -27.35 4.29 21.06
C ASN A 279 -28.38 4.31 19.92
N SER A 280 -27.95 4.30 18.66
CA SER A 280 -28.85 4.27 17.52
C SER A 280 -29.70 3.01 17.49
N LYS A 281 -30.93 3.11 16.95
CA LYS A 281 -31.83 1.95 16.79
C LYS A 281 -31.17 0.84 15.97
N SER A 282 -30.44 1.22 14.91
CA SER A 282 -29.70 0.29 14.04
C SER A 282 -28.62 -0.50 14.82
N TRP A 283 -27.85 0.20 15.66
CA TRP A 283 -26.83 -0.44 16.48
C TRP A 283 -27.41 -1.40 17.52
N ARG A 284 -28.55 -1.03 18.13
CA ARG A 284 -29.26 -1.87 19.11
C ARG A 284 -29.87 -3.11 18.46
N VAL A 285 -30.52 -2.97 17.31
CA VAL A 285 -31.13 -4.09 16.57
C VAL A 285 -30.07 -5.09 16.09
N THR A 286 -28.89 -4.64 15.71
CA THR A 286 -27.80 -5.52 15.27
C THR A 286 -26.93 -6.06 16.42
N ALA A 287 -27.17 -5.66 17.67
CA ALA A 287 -26.41 -6.12 18.83
C ALA A 287 -26.43 -7.66 19.03
N PRO A 288 -27.55 -8.38 18.86
CA PRO A 288 -27.54 -9.83 18.92
C PRO A 288 -26.67 -10.48 17.90
N LEU A 289 -26.67 -9.99 16.65
CA LEU A 289 -25.84 -10.51 15.56
C LEU A 289 -24.34 -10.33 15.85
N ARG A 290 -23.95 -9.18 16.41
CA ARG A 290 -22.55 -8.94 16.82
C ARG A 290 -22.12 -9.86 17.96
N ARG A 291 -23.02 -10.16 18.93
CA ARG A 291 -22.74 -11.12 20.02
C ARG A 291 -22.55 -12.53 19.50
N ILE A 292 -23.40 -12.97 18.56
CA ILE A 292 -23.28 -14.28 17.90
C ILE A 292 -21.96 -14.35 17.12
N ALA A 293 -21.63 -13.34 16.34
CA ALA A 293 -20.38 -13.30 15.59
C ALA A 293 -19.14 -13.31 16.50
N ALA A 294 -19.18 -12.61 17.63
CA ALA A 294 -18.11 -12.63 18.62
C ALA A 294 -17.98 -14.00 19.32
N ALA A 295 -19.11 -14.65 19.62
CA ALA A 295 -19.12 -15.99 20.24
C ALA A 295 -18.59 -17.06 19.26
N LEU A 296 -18.94 -16.97 17.99
CA LEU A 296 -18.42 -17.87 16.95
C LEU A 296 -16.91 -17.71 16.75
N ARG A 297 -16.38 -16.49 16.75
CA ARG A 297 -14.93 -16.24 16.70
C ARG A 297 -14.19 -16.82 17.91
N ARG A 298 -14.76 -16.73 19.12
CA ARG A 298 -14.14 -17.31 20.32
C ARG A 298 -14.16 -18.83 20.33
N ARG A 299 -15.18 -19.48 19.75
CA ARG A 299 -15.23 -20.95 19.60
C ARG A 299 -14.28 -21.48 18.54
N GLY A 300 -14.07 -20.74 17.45
CA GLY A 300 -13.06 -21.10 16.44
C GLY A 300 -11.62 -21.01 16.93
N ALA A 301 -11.35 -20.22 17.98
CA ALA A 301 -10.02 -20.08 18.59
C ALA A 301 -9.73 -21.14 19.70
N GLN A 302 -10.69 -22.03 20.02
CA GLN A 302 -10.55 -23.06 21.07
C GLN A 302 -10.76 -24.50 20.55
N ALA A 303 -10.75 -24.70 19.23
CA ALA A 303 -10.73 -26.06 18.69
C ALA A 303 -9.28 -26.57 18.66
N PRO A 304 -9.00 -27.78 19.17
CA PRO A 304 -7.66 -28.35 19.33
C PRO A 304 -6.98 -28.65 18.00
#